data_62022eb32bc64d576eba7f9d66c11c41
#
_entry.id   62022eb32bc64d576eba7f9d66c11c41
#
_cell.length_a   1.000
_cell.length_b   1.000
_cell.length_c   1.000
_cell.angle_alpha   90.00
_cell.angle_beta   90.00
_cell.angle_gamma   90.00
#
_symmetry.space_group_name_H-M   'P 1'
#
loop_
_entity.id
_entity.type
_entity.pdbx_description
1 polymer ?
#
loop_
_entity_poly.entity_id
_entity_poly.type
_entity_poly.pdbx_seq_one_letter_code
_entity_poly.pdbx_strand_id
1 'polypeptide(L)'
;MGRRKILENVAETWQPARIDNKKELTIIDAIEQVVILVRESSFCPAFYRAAKRPLEYLTERLSLTTDQAVLFAIFVNFSNESRISLGEITDFAGCTQIEILRRAADMEELKKRRFIRRSSNKRGESYYVTPAALKAVKENSSFDAPQISGLTIYQFFEIMGQYINERKDEECDYIELCNNIRELLESNRHLPFVERLKSFNLTHEAQLLFLRVCCMFVNAEDGVVVLDDVNFLFDFQYIARDIFAQLSSGKHPLITLGLIQPYGTEMARQDLFELGRVATEEVLAELNITTKKQNIMQSLVSHKDITPKQLFYNQSEETQITQLETLL
;
A
#
# COMPACT_ATOMS: atom_id res chain seq x y z
N MET A 1 3.20 -35.05 31.15
CA MET A 1 2.33 -36.21 30.83
C MET A 1 0.83 -35.95 31.01
N GLY A 2 0.38 -34.99 31.83
CA GLY A 2 -1.04 -34.75 32.11
C GLY A 2 -1.84 -34.12 30.93
N ARG A 3 -1.31 -33.14 30.24
CA ARG A 3 -2.02 -32.40 29.15
C ARG A 3 -2.36 -33.28 27.93
N ARG A 4 -1.50 -34.22 27.55
CA ARG A 4 -1.75 -35.11 26.40
C ARG A 4 -2.93 -36.08 26.64
N LYS A 5 -3.06 -36.64 27.85
CA LYS A 5 -4.20 -37.48 28.22
C LYS A 5 -5.53 -36.74 28.30
N ILE A 6 -5.50 -35.45 28.65
CA ILE A 6 -6.71 -34.62 28.70
C ILE A 6 -7.20 -34.32 27.26
N LEU A 7 -6.30 -34.06 26.33
CA LEU A 7 -6.64 -33.79 24.91
C LEU A 7 -7.16 -35.04 24.18
N GLU A 8 -6.62 -36.24 24.48
CA GLU A 8 -7.11 -37.50 23.91
C GLU A 8 -8.52 -37.85 24.43
N ASN A 9 -8.82 -37.60 25.70
CA ASN A 9 -10.17 -37.82 26.25
C ASN A 9 -11.21 -36.81 25.75
N VAL A 10 -10.83 -35.57 25.50
CA VAL A 10 -11.73 -34.54 24.93
C VAL A 10 -12.11 -34.86 23.48
N ALA A 11 -11.17 -35.44 22.70
CA ALA A 11 -11.43 -35.81 21.31
C ALA A 11 -12.44 -36.95 21.14
N GLU A 12 -12.56 -37.86 22.13
CA GLU A 12 -13.51 -38.98 22.06
C GLU A 12 -14.91 -38.64 22.59
N THR A 13 -15.04 -37.64 23.45
CA THR A 13 -16.31 -37.30 24.14
C THR A 13 -16.94 -35.99 23.72
N TRP A 14 -16.24 -35.19 22.89
CA TRP A 14 -16.74 -33.91 22.47
C TRP A 14 -17.99 -34.02 21.58
N GLN A 15 -19.07 -33.38 22.00
CA GLN A 15 -20.30 -33.20 21.21
C GLN A 15 -20.44 -31.74 20.80
N PRO A 16 -20.59 -31.46 19.50
CA PRO A 16 -20.71 -30.09 19.01
C PRO A 16 -21.95 -29.40 19.60
N ALA A 17 -21.84 -28.10 19.85
CA ALA A 17 -22.99 -27.26 20.12
C ALA A 17 -24.05 -27.45 19.02
N ARG A 18 -25.34 -27.46 19.40
CA ARG A 18 -26.44 -27.60 18.42
C ARG A 18 -26.48 -26.39 17.50
N ILE A 19 -26.03 -26.60 16.27
CA ILE A 19 -26.11 -25.60 15.20
C ILE A 19 -27.54 -25.62 14.64
N ASP A 20 -28.21 -24.47 14.60
CA ASP A 20 -29.54 -24.36 13.98
C ASP A 20 -29.42 -24.49 12.45
N ASN A 21 -29.80 -25.67 11.95
CA ASN A 21 -29.69 -26.03 10.53
C ASN A 21 -30.80 -25.44 9.63
N LYS A 22 -31.75 -24.68 10.21
CA LYS A 22 -32.94 -24.20 9.48
C LYS A 22 -32.80 -22.80 8.88
N LYS A 23 -31.80 -22.02 9.33
CA LYS A 23 -31.60 -20.65 8.87
C LYS A 23 -30.74 -20.65 7.59
N GLU A 24 -31.06 -19.76 6.65
CA GLU A 24 -30.20 -19.48 5.52
C GLU A 24 -28.85 -18.93 6.04
N LEU A 25 -27.75 -19.54 5.62
CA LEU A 25 -26.43 -19.25 6.16
C LEU A 25 -25.84 -18.02 5.49
N THR A 26 -25.36 -17.08 6.26
CA THR A 26 -24.52 -15.97 5.77
C THR A 26 -23.05 -16.26 6.01
N ILE A 27 -22.13 -15.50 5.38
CA ILE A 27 -20.68 -15.64 5.62
C ILE A 27 -20.37 -15.39 7.10
N ILE A 28 -21.01 -14.40 7.72
CA ILE A 28 -20.83 -14.10 9.15
C ILE A 28 -21.31 -15.27 10.03
N ASP A 29 -22.52 -15.81 9.77
CA ASP A 29 -23.04 -16.95 10.52
C ASP A 29 -22.12 -18.18 10.39
N ALA A 30 -21.58 -18.42 9.19
CA ALA A 30 -20.66 -19.53 8.94
C ALA A 30 -19.32 -19.35 9.66
N ILE A 31 -18.76 -18.14 9.64
CA ILE A 31 -17.54 -17.79 10.38
C ILE A 31 -17.76 -17.99 11.88
N GLU A 32 -18.85 -17.47 12.44
CA GLU A 32 -19.17 -17.63 13.88
C GLU A 32 -19.25 -19.09 14.28
N GLN A 33 -19.93 -19.91 13.48
CA GLN A 33 -20.02 -21.36 13.74
C GLN A 33 -18.66 -22.05 13.71
N VAL A 34 -17.81 -21.74 12.70
CA VAL A 34 -16.47 -22.31 12.61
C VAL A 34 -15.63 -21.90 13.82
N VAL A 35 -15.67 -20.62 14.20
CA VAL A 35 -14.92 -20.06 15.33
C VAL A 35 -15.30 -20.73 16.66
N ILE A 36 -16.59 -20.90 16.93
CA ILE A 36 -17.07 -21.60 18.12
C ILE A 36 -16.55 -23.04 18.15
N LEU A 37 -16.68 -23.76 17.03
CA LEU A 37 -16.26 -25.14 16.93
C LEU A 37 -14.73 -25.32 17.06
N VAL A 38 -13.93 -24.43 16.48
CA VAL A 38 -12.45 -24.43 16.64
C VAL A 38 -12.07 -24.28 18.11
N ARG A 39 -12.67 -23.30 18.79
CA ARG A 39 -12.39 -23.02 20.21
C ARG A 39 -12.68 -24.22 21.13
N GLU A 40 -13.70 -24.98 20.77
CA GLU A 40 -14.11 -26.14 21.56
C GLU A 40 -13.34 -27.44 21.26
N SER A 41 -12.76 -27.57 20.07
CA SER A 41 -12.31 -28.86 19.53
C SER A 41 -10.84 -28.97 19.13
N SER A 42 -10.10 -27.85 19.11
CA SER A 42 -8.66 -27.82 18.84
C SER A 42 -8.24 -28.53 17.53
N PHE A 43 -8.95 -28.32 16.42
CA PHE A 43 -8.70 -28.93 15.10
C PHE A 43 -8.75 -30.50 15.08
N CYS A 44 -9.43 -31.14 16.00
CA CYS A 44 -9.55 -32.59 15.98
C CYS A 44 -10.40 -33.06 14.77
N PRO A 45 -10.31 -34.33 14.35
CA PRO A 45 -11.13 -34.88 13.27
C PRO A 45 -12.65 -34.70 13.44
N ALA A 46 -13.12 -34.61 14.70
CA ALA A 46 -14.52 -34.38 15.03
C ALA A 46 -14.94 -32.92 14.66
N PHE A 47 -14.02 -31.95 14.79
CA PHE A 47 -14.24 -30.57 14.33
C PHE A 47 -14.65 -30.52 12.87
N TYR A 48 -13.86 -31.12 11.96
CA TYR A 48 -14.14 -31.04 10.52
C TYR A 48 -15.49 -31.69 10.15
N ARG A 49 -15.91 -32.75 10.92
CA ARG A 49 -17.23 -33.36 10.74
C ARG A 49 -18.36 -32.44 11.21
N ALA A 50 -18.18 -31.78 12.34
CA ALA A 50 -19.16 -30.85 12.90
C ALA A 50 -19.26 -29.55 12.10
N ALA A 51 -18.12 -29.01 11.65
CA ALA A 51 -18.03 -27.79 10.89
C ALA A 51 -18.29 -27.96 9.38
N LYS A 52 -18.65 -29.16 8.92
CA LYS A 52 -18.77 -29.49 7.51
C LYS A 52 -19.62 -28.47 6.74
N ARG A 53 -20.84 -28.21 7.21
CA ARG A 53 -21.78 -27.29 6.52
C ARG A 53 -21.27 -25.83 6.46
N PRO A 54 -20.85 -25.19 7.56
CA PRO A 54 -20.32 -23.82 7.46
C PRO A 54 -19.01 -23.75 6.67
N LEU A 55 -18.15 -24.78 6.72
CA LEU A 55 -16.93 -24.81 5.92
C LEU A 55 -17.23 -24.96 4.41
N GLU A 56 -18.15 -25.86 4.02
CA GLU A 56 -18.59 -25.98 2.63
C GLU A 56 -19.14 -24.64 2.10
N TYR A 57 -19.94 -23.95 2.91
CA TYR A 57 -20.46 -22.63 2.54
C TYR A 57 -19.35 -21.60 2.35
N LEU A 58 -18.37 -21.51 3.27
CA LEU A 58 -17.25 -20.56 3.15
C LEU A 58 -16.34 -20.90 1.97
N THR A 59 -16.04 -22.21 1.75
CA THR A 59 -15.19 -22.63 0.64
C THR A 59 -15.82 -22.31 -0.71
N GLU A 60 -17.11 -22.49 -0.84
CA GLU A 60 -17.84 -22.18 -2.07
C GLU A 60 -17.95 -20.66 -2.30
N ARG A 61 -18.36 -19.91 -1.27
CA ARG A 61 -18.60 -18.46 -1.38
C ARG A 61 -17.31 -17.64 -1.57
N LEU A 62 -16.22 -18.04 -0.92
CA LEU A 62 -14.95 -17.32 -0.93
C LEU A 62 -13.89 -18.01 -1.81
N SER A 63 -14.22 -19.13 -2.44
CA SER A 63 -13.31 -19.96 -3.25
C SER A 63 -12.04 -20.36 -2.47
N LEU A 64 -12.19 -20.69 -1.18
CA LEU A 64 -11.12 -21.11 -0.27
C LEU A 64 -11.02 -22.62 -0.18
N THR A 65 -9.86 -23.14 0.21
CA THR A 65 -9.78 -24.52 0.72
C THR A 65 -10.37 -24.61 2.13
N THR A 66 -10.62 -25.82 2.62
CA THR A 66 -11.16 -26.02 3.97
C THR A 66 -10.25 -25.41 5.06
N ASP A 67 -8.93 -25.65 4.98
CA ASP A 67 -7.98 -25.10 5.95
C ASP A 67 -7.84 -23.57 5.83
N GLN A 68 -7.89 -23.03 4.63
CA GLN A 68 -7.94 -21.58 4.41
C GLN A 68 -9.21 -20.97 5.01
N ALA A 69 -10.37 -21.60 4.83
CA ALA A 69 -11.62 -21.11 5.40
C ALA A 69 -11.59 -21.10 6.94
N VAL A 70 -10.99 -22.13 7.56
CA VAL A 70 -10.79 -22.17 9.01
C VAL A 70 -9.88 -21.05 9.48
N LEU A 71 -8.72 -20.88 8.86
CA LEU A 71 -7.77 -19.83 9.22
C LEU A 71 -8.38 -18.44 9.01
N PHE A 72 -9.06 -18.22 7.88
CA PHE A 72 -9.72 -16.95 7.61
C PHE A 72 -10.80 -16.66 8.66
N ALA A 73 -11.61 -17.63 9.05
CA ALA A 73 -12.60 -17.46 10.10
C ALA A 73 -11.97 -17.01 11.43
N ILE A 74 -10.83 -17.61 11.80
CA ILE A 74 -10.08 -17.20 13.00
C ILE A 74 -9.59 -15.76 12.86
N PHE A 75 -8.97 -15.38 11.72
CA PHE A 75 -8.50 -14.03 11.49
C PHE A 75 -9.64 -13.01 11.57
N VAL A 76 -10.81 -13.29 10.98
CA VAL A 76 -11.98 -12.40 11.06
C VAL A 76 -12.47 -12.23 12.49
N ASN A 77 -12.44 -13.30 13.31
CA ASN A 77 -12.82 -13.21 14.72
C ASN A 77 -11.97 -12.20 15.51
N PHE A 78 -10.70 -12.04 15.13
CA PHE A 78 -9.77 -11.10 15.75
C PHE A 78 -9.66 -9.75 15.03
N SER A 79 -10.46 -9.52 14.01
CA SER A 79 -10.37 -8.30 13.18
C SER A 79 -10.61 -7.00 13.95
N ASN A 80 -11.25 -7.05 15.12
CA ASN A 80 -11.44 -5.89 16.01
C ASN A 80 -10.17 -5.52 16.80
N GLU A 81 -9.21 -6.42 16.93
CA GLU A 81 -7.95 -6.20 17.67
C GLU A 81 -6.82 -5.70 16.77
N SER A 82 -7.16 -5.31 15.54
CA SER A 82 -6.29 -4.81 14.48
C SER A 82 -5.19 -5.78 14.02
N ARG A 83 -4.54 -6.55 14.89
CA ARG A 83 -3.46 -7.48 14.53
C ARG A 83 -3.45 -8.68 15.46
N ILE A 84 -3.20 -9.88 14.92
CA ILE A 84 -3.10 -11.13 15.68
C ILE A 84 -1.76 -11.82 15.41
N SER A 85 -1.09 -12.28 16.46
CA SER A 85 0.12 -13.09 16.38
C SER A 85 -0.21 -14.59 16.24
N LEU A 86 0.76 -15.38 15.76
CA LEU A 86 0.61 -16.84 15.73
C LEU A 86 0.41 -17.43 17.13
N GLY A 87 0.97 -16.80 18.16
CA GLY A 87 0.78 -17.21 19.56
C GLY A 87 -0.69 -17.12 19.98
N GLU A 88 -1.34 -15.99 19.70
CA GLU A 88 -2.75 -15.78 20.00
C GLU A 88 -3.67 -16.74 19.24
N ILE A 89 -3.34 -17.06 17.97
CA ILE A 89 -4.06 -18.08 17.21
C ILE A 89 -3.93 -19.43 17.88
N THR A 90 -2.72 -19.84 18.32
CA THR A 90 -2.50 -21.13 18.98
C THR A 90 -3.22 -21.22 20.31
N ASP A 91 -3.19 -20.16 21.11
CA ASP A 91 -3.89 -20.08 22.39
C ASP A 91 -5.41 -20.17 22.20
N PHE A 92 -5.94 -19.44 21.21
CA PHE A 92 -7.36 -19.47 20.88
C PHE A 92 -7.82 -20.85 20.40
N ALA A 93 -7.09 -21.46 19.48
CA ALA A 93 -7.43 -22.78 18.93
C ALA A 93 -7.06 -23.93 19.84
N GLY A 94 -6.39 -23.69 20.98
CA GLY A 94 -5.92 -24.70 21.90
C GLY A 94 -4.96 -25.72 21.26
N CYS A 95 -4.20 -25.30 20.25
CA CYS A 95 -3.31 -26.15 19.47
C CYS A 95 -1.82 -25.78 19.69
N THR A 96 -0.91 -26.51 19.06
CA THR A 96 0.52 -26.20 19.10
C THR A 96 0.90 -25.26 17.95
N GLN A 97 1.98 -24.49 18.13
CA GLN A 97 2.53 -23.68 17.02
C GLN A 97 2.88 -24.53 15.80
N ILE A 98 3.33 -25.76 16.00
CA ILE A 98 3.65 -26.69 14.90
C ILE A 98 2.41 -26.98 14.04
N GLU A 99 1.24 -27.10 14.66
CA GLU A 99 -0.02 -27.33 13.94
C GLU A 99 -0.43 -26.13 13.09
N ILE A 100 -0.16 -24.92 13.54
CA ILE A 100 -0.35 -23.71 12.71
C ILE A 100 0.71 -23.61 11.62
N LEU A 101 1.99 -23.88 11.92
CA LEU A 101 3.07 -23.87 10.93
C LEU A 101 2.86 -24.90 9.80
N ARG A 102 2.20 -26.02 10.06
CA ARG A 102 1.79 -26.96 9.00
C ARG A 102 0.84 -26.36 7.98
N ARG A 103 0.13 -25.28 8.36
CA ARG A 103 -0.79 -24.51 7.51
C ARG A 103 -0.15 -23.23 6.94
N ALA A 104 1.18 -23.11 7.03
CA ALA A 104 1.89 -21.93 6.53
C ALA A 104 1.61 -21.68 5.04
N ALA A 105 1.50 -22.74 4.23
CA ALA A 105 1.16 -22.62 2.81
C ALA A 105 -0.23 -22.01 2.58
N ASP A 106 -1.22 -22.38 3.42
CA ASP A 106 -2.56 -21.81 3.36
C ASP A 106 -2.58 -20.36 3.81
N MET A 107 -1.76 -20.00 4.81
CA MET A 107 -1.59 -18.60 5.24
C MET A 107 -0.95 -17.74 4.12
N GLU A 108 0.09 -18.27 3.47
CA GLU A 108 0.71 -17.58 2.33
C GLU A 108 -0.27 -17.41 1.15
N GLU A 109 -1.11 -18.40 0.88
CA GLU A 109 -2.14 -18.29 -0.16
C GLU A 109 -3.23 -17.28 0.21
N LEU A 110 -3.68 -17.23 1.47
CA LEU A 110 -4.59 -16.20 1.98
C LEU A 110 -3.98 -14.80 1.83
N LYS A 111 -2.68 -14.66 2.14
CA LYS A 111 -1.94 -13.41 1.97
C LYS A 111 -1.84 -13.03 0.49
N LYS A 112 -1.43 -13.95 -0.39
CA LYS A 112 -1.33 -13.75 -1.83
C LYS A 112 -2.67 -13.32 -2.44
N ARG A 113 -3.76 -13.95 -2.02
CA ARG A 113 -5.12 -13.61 -2.44
C ARG A 113 -5.69 -12.40 -1.70
N ARG A 114 -4.91 -11.74 -0.85
CA ARG A 114 -5.26 -10.51 -0.13
C ARG A 114 -6.46 -10.61 0.82
N PHE A 115 -6.73 -11.80 1.33
CA PHE A 115 -7.67 -11.98 2.45
C PHE A 115 -7.07 -11.44 3.74
N ILE A 116 -5.77 -11.68 3.95
CA ILE A 116 -5.01 -11.23 5.11
C ILE A 116 -3.73 -10.52 4.66
N ARG A 117 -3.18 -9.72 5.56
CA ARG A 117 -1.87 -9.10 5.47
C ARG A 117 -1.00 -9.55 6.63
N ARG A 118 0.30 -9.58 6.41
CA ARG A 118 1.31 -9.78 7.45
C ARG A 118 1.95 -8.45 7.79
N SER A 119 2.07 -8.15 9.07
CA SER A 119 2.88 -7.04 9.57
C SER A 119 4.01 -7.61 10.40
N SER A 120 5.23 -7.15 10.14
CA SER A 120 6.42 -7.52 10.90
C SER A 120 6.99 -6.28 11.56
N ASN A 121 7.10 -6.31 12.87
CA ASN A 121 7.70 -5.24 13.64
C ASN A 121 8.67 -5.81 14.70
N LYS A 122 9.28 -4.94 15.51
CA LYS A 122 10.20 -5.34 16.59
C LYS A 122 9.59 -6.30 17.63
N ARG A 123 8.25 -6.43 17.68
CA ARG A 123 7.51 -7.33 18.59
C ARG A 123 7.21 -8.69 17.97
N GLY A 124 7.50 -8.88 16.67
CA GLY A 124 7.29 -10.13 15.95
C GLY A 124 6.33 -9.99 14.77
N GLU A 125 5.96 -11.14 14.21
CA GLU A 125 4.99 -11.24 13.11
C GLU A 125 3.57 -11.22 13.63
N SER A 126 2.73 -10.45 12.99
CA SER A 126 1.28 -10.40 13.23
C SER A 126 0.52 -10.35 11.90
N TYR A 127 -0.75 -10.69 11.96
CA TYR A 127 -1.61 -10.77 10.78
C TYR A 127 -2.89 -9.98 11.04
N TYR A 128 -3.50 -9.48 9.97
CA TYR A 128 -4.80 -8.81 10.03
C TYR A 128 -5.59 -9.06 8.74
N VAL A 129 -6.92 -8.96 8.83
CA VAL A 129 -7.82 -9.13 7.69
C VAL A 129 -7.89 -7.83 6.91
N THR A 130 -7.79 -7.89 5.57
CA THR A 130 -7.85 -6.69 4.76
C THR A 130 -9.23 -6.02 4.82
N PRO A 131 -9.31 -4.68 4.71
CA PRO A 131 -10.59 -3.97 4.68
C PRO A 131 -11.53 -4.47 3.57
N ALA A 132 -10.98 -4.84 2.41
CA ALA A 132 -11.74 -5.37 1.29
C ALA A 132 -12.35 -6.74 1.60
N ALA A 133 -11.59 -7.64 2.24
CA ALA A 133 -12.10 -8.95 2.67
C ALA A 133 -13.17 -8.80 3.78
N LEU A 134 -12.96 -7.89 4.75
CA LEU A 134 -13.97 -7.60 5.77
C LEU A 134 -15.25 -7.01 5.18
N LYS A 135 -15.14 -6.17 4.16
CA LYS A 135 -16.29 -5.64 3.43
C LYS A 135 -17.09 -6.77 2.78
N ALA A 136 -16.44 -7.69 2.07
CA ALA A 136 -17.09 -8.84 1.45
C ALA A 136 -17.82 -9.71 2.50
N VAL A 137 -17.21 -9.95 3.67
CA VAL A 137 -17.85 -10.65 4.79
C VAL A 137 -19.12 -9.94 5.26
N LYS A 138 -19.06 -8.62 5.46
CA LYS A 138 -20.19 -7.80 5.92
C LYS A 138 -21.33 -7.75 4.91
N GLU A 139 -21.01 -7.69 3.63
CA GLU A 139 -21.96 -7.61 2.52
C GLU A 139 -22.45 -8.99 2.07
N ASN A 140 -22.00 -10.08 2.69
CA ASN A 140 -22.28 -11.46 2.32
C ASN A 140 -22.00 -11.73 0.81
N SER A 141 -20.95 -11.12 0.27
CA SER A 141 -20.57 -11.20 -1.14
C SER A 141 -19.34 -12.11 -1.33
N SER A 142 -19.12 -12.59 -2.56
CA SER A 142 -17.86 -13.21 -2.95
C SER A 142 -16.73 -12.19 -2.78
N PHE A 143 -15.54 -12.68 -2.44
CA PHE A 143 -14.35 -11.85 -2.39
C PHE A 143 -13.45 -12.17 -3.59
N ASP A 144 -13.33 -11.17 -4.45
CA ASP A 144 -12.37 -11.19 -5.53
C ASP A 144 -11.18 -10.33 -5.11
N ALA A 145 -9.97 -10.90 -5.16
CA ALA A 145 -8.77 -10.15 -4.89
C ALA A 145 -8.69 -8.93 -5.83
N PRO A 146 -8.28 -7.76 -5.34
CA PRO A 146 -8.09 -6.59 -6.19
C PRO A 146 -7.20 -6.95 -7.38
N GLN A 147 -7.68 -6.66 -8.58
CA GLN A 147 -6.90 -6.89 -9.79
C GLN A 147 -5.69 -5.95 -9.77
N ILE A 148 -4.49 -6.50 -9.87
CA ILE A 148 -3.23 -5.73 -9.89
C ILE A 148 -2.58 -5.70 -11.27
N SER A 149 -3.20 -6.32 -12.27
CA SER A 149 -2.72 -6.39 -13.67
C SER A 149 -3.68 -5.69 -14.62
N GLY A 150 -3.17 -5.17 -15.73
CA GLY A 150 -3.98 -4.49 -16.73
C GLY A 150 -4.59 -3.17 -16.24
N LEU A 151 -3.92 -2.51 -15.33
CA LEU A 151 -4.38 -1.26 -14.71
C LEU A 151 -4.20 -0.08 -15.65
N THR A 152 -5.04 0.93 -15.49
CA THR A 152 -4.76 2.28 -15.99
C THR A 152 -3.68 2.92 -15.12
N ILE A 153 -3.03 3.96 -15.63
CA ILE A 153 -1.98 4.67 -14.90
C ILE A 153 -2.49 5.24 -13.55
N TYR A 154 -3.73 5.72 -13.50
CA TYR A 154 -4.32 6.25 -12.27
C TYR A 154 -4.57 5.14 -11.23
N GLN A 155 -5.12 3.99 -11.66
CA GLN A 155 -5.29 2.82 -10.79
C GLN A 155 -3.94 2.27 -10.29
N PHE A 156 -2.92 2.31 -11.15
CA PHE A 156 -1.57 1.92 -10.78
C PHE A 156 -1.03 2.79 -9.63
N PHE A 157 -1.14 4.12 -9.74
CA PHE A 157 -0.69 5.03 -8.68
C PHE A 157 -1.58 4.97 -7.43
N GLU A 158 -2.86 4.69 -7.55
CA GLU A 158 -3.74 4.45 -6.41
C GLU A 158 -3.28 3.24 -5.60
N ILE A 159 -3.02 2.09 -6.24
CA ILE A 159 -2.52 0.88 -5.57
C ILE A 159 -1.10 1.10 -5.03
N MET A 160 -0.24 1.76 -5.79
CA MET A 160 1.11 2.13 -5.33
C MET A 160 1.05 2.99 -4.06
N GLY A 161 0.17 3.99 -4.04
CA GLY A 161 -0.06 4.84 -2.86
C GLY A 161 -0.55 4.05 -1.66
N GLN A 162 -1.45 3.06 -1.86
CA GLN A 162 -1.90 2.16 -0.80
C GLN A 162 -0.74 1.38 -0.19
N TYR A 163 0.14 0.77 -1.01
CA TYR A 163 1.30 0.03 -0.52
C TYR A 163 2.28 0.90 0.28
N ILE A 164 2.51 2.13 -0.19
CA ILE A 164 3.37 3.09 0.50
C ILE A 164 2.74 3.53 1.83
N ASN A 165 1.42 3.74 1.88
CA ASN A 165 0.73 4.09 3.12
C ASN A 165 0.71 2.93 4.12
N GLU A 166 0.52 1.68 3.67
CA GLU A 166 0.66 0.49 4.52
C GLU A 166 2.04 0.44 5.19
N ARG A 167 3.09 0.83 4.47
CA ARG A 167 4.44 0.95 5.04
C ARG A 167 4.55 2.10 6.06
N LYS A 168 3.94 3.25 5.76
CA LYS A 168 3.90 4.40 6.65
C LYS A 168 3.19 4.09 7.97
N ASP A 169 2.11 3.33 7.89
CA ASP A 169 1.29 2.91 9.03
C ASP A 169 1.87 1.66 9.75
N GLU A 170 3.08 1.24 9.40
CA GLU A 170 3.77 0.04 9.92
C GLU A 170 2.97 -1.27 9.68
N GLU A 171 2.13 -1.30 8.67
CA GLU A 171 1.33 -2.47 8.31
C GLU A 171 2.08 -3.47 7.42
N CYS A 172 3.17 -3.06 6.78
CA CYS A 172 4.08 -3.94 6.06
C CYS A 172 5.55 -3.61 6.36
N ASP A 173 6.43 -4.59 6.23
CA ASP A 173 7.87 -4.37 6.31
C ASP A 173 8.47 -3.92 4.97
N TYR A 174 9.76 -3.54 4.99
CA TYR A 174 10.47 -3.08 3.79
C TYR A 174 10.50 -4.15 2.68
N ILE A 175 10.71 -5.42 3.05
CA ILE A 175 10.81 -6.52 2.10
C ILE A 175 9.46 -6.75 1.43
N GLU A 176 8.38 -6.72 2.20
CA GLU A 176 7.02 -6.87 1.69
C GLU A 176 6.64 -5.70 0.77
N LEU A 177 6.95 -4.45 1.15
CA LEU A 177 6.77 -3.29 0.28
C LEU A 177 7.50 -3.48 -1.06
N CYS A 178 8.79 -3.85 -1.03
CA CYS A 178 9.58 -4.06 -2.25
C CYS A 178 9.02 -5.18 -3.13
N ASN A 179 8.50 -6.25 -2.53
CA ASN A 179 7.90 -7.35 -3.27
C ASN A 179 6.57 -6.94 -3.91
N ASN A 180 5.70 -6.23 -3.18
CA ASN A 180 4.42 -5.72 -3.68
C ASN A 180 4.63 -4.74 -4.84
N ILE A 181 5.60 -3.83 -4.72
CA ILE A 181 5.96 -2.88 -5.78
C ILE A 181 6.51 -3.61 -7.01
N ARG A 182 7.39 -4.59 -6.81
CA ARG A 182 7.93 -5.39 -7.93
C ARG A 182 6.82 -6.12 -8.66
N GLU A 183 5.92 -6.80 -7.96
CA GLU A 183 4.79 -7.50 -8.55
C GLU A 183 3.89 -6.54 -9.33
N LEU A 184 3.58 -5.36 -8.76
CA LEU A 184 2.77 -4.33 -9.41
C LEU A 184 3.42 -3.83 -10.71
N LEU A 185 4.73 -3.55 -10.70
CA LEU A 185 5.49 -3.13 -11.87
C LEU A 185 5.54 -4.23 -12.94
N GLU A 186 5.74 -5.49 -12.53
CA GLU A 186 5.81 -6.62 -13.46
C GLU A 186 4.47 -6.93 -14.11
N SER A 187 3.39 -6.83 -13.35
CA SER A 187 2.02 -7.07 -13.83
C SER A 187 1.50 -5.96 -14.76
N ASN A 188 2.15 -4.80 -14.78
CA ASN A 188 1.73 -3.62 -15.56
C ASN A 188 2.81 -3.11 -16.51
N ARG A 189 3.58 -4.03 -17.13
CA ARG A 189 4.62 -3.68 -18.12
C ARG A 189 4.09 -2.99 -19.36
N HIS A 190 2.79 -3.06 -19.61
CA HIS A 190 2.13 -2.38 -20.74
C HIS A 190 2.06 -0.86 -20.54
N LEU A 191 2.23 -0.36 -19.31
CA LEU A 191 2.23 1.08 -19.04
C LEU A 191 3.55 1.72 -19.52
N PRO A 192 3.50 2.78 -20.34
CA PRO A 192 4.69 3.52 -20.77
C PRO A 192 5.54 4.01 -19.59
N PHE A 193 4.89 4.43 -18.50
CA PHE A 193 5.54 4.77 -17.24
C PHE A 193 6.48 3.64 -16.74
N VAL A 194 5.99 2.40 -16.70
CA VAL A 194 6.77 1.25 -16.18
C VAL A 194 7.93 0.93 -17.10
N GLU A 195 7.73 1.01 -18.40
CA GLU A 195 8.79 0.78 -19.38
C GLU A 195 9.88 1.85 -19.26
N ARG A 196 9.47 3.12 -19.16
CA ARG A 196 10.39 4.24 -19.01
C ARG A 196 11.16 4.16 -17.68
N LEU A 197 10.48 3.84 -16.56
CA LEU A 197 11.13 3.66 -15.26
C LEU A 197 12.25 2.62 -15.31
N LYS A 198 12.00 1.48 -15.97
CA LYS A 198 13.02 0.42 -16.14
C LYS A 198 14.24 0.89 -16.90
N SER A 199 14.08 1.77 -17.89
CA SER A 199 15.20 2.25 -18.73
C SER A 199 16.25 3.03 -17.94
N PHE A 200 15.90 3.60 -16.78
CA PHE A 200 16.85 4.33 -15.92
C PHE A 200 17.76 3.44 -15.08
N ASN A 201 17.46 2.15 -14.96
CA ASN A 201 18.25 1.17 -14.20
C ASN A 201 18.61 1.66 -12.78
N LEU A 202 17.64 2.17 -12.06
CA LEU A 202 17.79 2.69 -10.70
C LEU A 202 18.07 1.57 -9.69
N THR A 203 18.79 1.90 -8.60
CA THR A 203 18.84 1.02 -7.42
C THR A 203 17.45 0.91 -6.78
N HIS A 204 17.23 -0.10 -5.95
CA HIS A 204 15.93 -0.31 -5.30
C HIS A 204 15.52 0.89 -4.45
N GLU A 205 16.46 1.47 -3.70
CA GLU A 205 16.22 2.63 -2.84
C GLU A 205 15.87 3.88 -3.67
N ALA A 206 16.62 4.13 -4.76
CA ALA A 206 16.36 5.25 -5.66
C ALA A 206 15.00 5.08 -6.37
N GLN A 207 14.68 3.86 -6.80
CA GLN A 207 13.39 3.55 -7.42
C GLN A 207 12.23 3.76 -6.44
N LEU A 208 12.35 3.28 -5.21
CA LEU A 208 11.32 3.43 -4.17
C LEU A 208 11.09 4.91 -3.83
N LEU A 209 12.17 5.68 -3.66
CA LEU A 209 12.07 7.12 -3.44
C LEU A 209 11.38 7.81 -4.63
N PHE A 210 11.80 7.53 -5.85
CA PHE A 210 11.20 8.12 -7.05
C PHE A 210 9.70 7.79 -7.16
N LEU A 211 9.31 6.54 -6.92
CA LEU A 211 7.91 6.13 -6.92
C LEU A 211 7.10 6.85 -5.85
N ARG A 212 7.66 7.07 -4.65
CA ARG A 212 6.99 7.88 -3.60
C ARG A 212 6.74 9.31 -4.09
N VAL A 213 7.75 9.96 -4.67
CA VAL A 213 7.61 11.32 -5.20
C VAL A 213 6.56 11.38 -6.31
N CYS A 214 6.54 10.40 -7.21
CA CYS A 214 5.50 10.28 -8.24
C CYS A 214 4.11 10.13 -7.63
N CYS A 215 3.94 9.27 -6.61
CA CYS A 215 2.67 9.10 -5.91
C CYS A 215 2.17 10.39 -5.27
N MET A 216 3.05 11.15 -4.61
CA MET A 216 2.71 12.43 -4.01
C MET A 216 2.23 13.42 -5.08
N PHE A 217 2.94 13.49 -6.19
CA PHE A 217 2.59 14.38 -7.30
C PHE A 217 1.23 14.01 -7.95
N VAL A 218 1.00 12.71 -8.20
CA VAL A 218 -0.22 12.25 -8.89
C VAL A 218 -1.46 12.38 -8.00
N ASN A 219 -1.31 12.17 -6.69
CA ASN A 219 -2.42 12.24 -5.74
C ASN A 219 -2.77 13.67 -5.29
N ALA A 220 -2.23 14.69 -6.00
CA ALA A 220 -2.46 16.10 -5.70
C ALA A 220 -1.96 16.55 -4.30
N GLU A 221 -1.04 15.81 -3.72
CA GLU A 221 -0.18 16.30 -2.65
C GLU A 221 0.73 17.38 -3.24
N ASP A 222 1.40 18.20 -2.43
CA ASP A 222 2.20 19.34 -2.92
C ASP A 222 3.36 18.95 -3.86
N GLY A 223 3.63 17.66 -4.02
CA GLY A 223 4.70 17.11 -4.86
C GLY A 223 6.11 17.48 -4.38
N VAL A 224 6.20 18.19 -3.27
CA VAL A 224 7.45 18.59 -2.61
C VAL A 224 7.75 17.59 -1.49
N VAL A 225 8.97 17.07 -1.48
CA VAL A 225 9.41 16.00 -0.58
C VAL A 225 10.46 16.52 0.38
N VAL A 226 10.27 16.24 1.66
CA VAL A 226 11.26 16.42 2.72
C VAL A 226 11.73 15.06 3.25
N LEU A 227 12.81 15.06 4.04
CA LEU A 227 13.36 13.83 4.63
C LEU A 227 12.32 13.04 5.43
N ASP A 228 11.44 13.70 6.17
CA ASP A 228 10.42 13.04 6.99
C ASP A 228 9.35 12.32 6.16
N ASP A 229 9.10 12.77 4.92
CA ASP A 229 8.14 12.13 4.00
C ASP A 229 8.63 10.78 3.47
N VAL A 230 9.90 10.44 3.66
CA VAL A 230 10.53 9.25 3.10
C VAL A 230 11.27 8.39 4.11
N ASN A 231 11.49 8.88 5.34
CA ASN A 231 12.18 8.12 6.39
C ASN A 231 11.54 6.75 6.65
N PHE A 232 10.21 6.68 6.60
CA PHE A 232 9.45 5.46 6.86
C PHE A 232 9.62 4.39 5.76
N LEU A 233 10.06 4.79 4.55
CA LEU A 233 10.25 3.85 3.43
C LEU A 233 11.32 2.81 3.74
N PHE A 234 12.32 3.16 4.54
CA PHE A 234 13.49 2.34 4.81
C PHE A 234 13.49 1.80 6.24
N ASP A 235 14.07 0.60 6.45
CA ASP A 235 14.19 0.02 7.79
C ASP A 235 15.17 0.79 8.69
N PHE A 236 16.13 1.47 8.08
CA PHE A 236 17.18 2.19 8.79
C PHE A 236 17.23 3.66 8.38
N GLN A 237 17.07 4.54 9.34
CA GLN A 237 17.10 6.00 9.12
C GLN A 237 18.38 6.51 8.45
N TYR A 238 19.52 5.83 8.63
CA TYR A 238 20.77 6.25 8.01
C TYR A 238 20.70 6.17 6.47
N ILE A 239 19.91 5.24 5.90
CA ILE A 239 19.72 5.11 4.44
C ILE A 239 19.04 6.37 3.90
N ALA A 240 17.94 6.79 4.52
CA ALA A 240 17.25 8.01 4.13
C ALA A 240 18.16 9.24 4.24
N ARG A 241 18.91 9.37 5.34
CA ARG A 241 19.86 10.48 5.54
C ARG A 241 20.97 10.51 4.49
N ASP A 242 21.53 9.35 4.13
CA ASP A 242 22.55 9.24 3.08
C ASP A 242 21.98 9.64 1.71
N ILE A 243 20.79 9.15 1.36
CA ILE A 243 20.09 9.55 0.13
C ILE A 243 19.90 11.06 0.09
N PHE A 244 19.39 11.67 1.15
CA PHE A 244 19.17 13.12 1.20
C PHE A 244 20.48 13.93 1.15
N ALA A 245 21.54 13.46 1.76
CA ALA A 245 22.87 14.07 1.62
C ALA A 245 23.38 14.03 0.16
N GLN A 246 23.13 12.92 -0.53
CA GLN A 246 23.48 12.80 -1.94
C GLN A 246 22.58 13.68 -2.82
N LEU A 247 21.27 13.78 -2.53
CA LEU A 247 20.34 14.68 -3.22
C LEU A 247 20.78 16.14 -3.05
N SER A 248 21.04 16.60 -1.80
CA SER A 248 21.44 17.97 -1.50
C SER A 248 22.80 18.33 -2.11
N SER A 249 23.71 17.34 -2.26
CA SER A 249 25.01 17.55 -2.95
C SER A 249 24.91 17.46 -4.49
N GLY A 250 23.72 17.17 -5.05
CA GLY A 250 23.51 16.99 -6.48
C GLY A 250 24.13 15.71 -7.08
N LYS A 251 24.61 14.79 -6.25
CA LYS A 251 25.31 13.56 -6.67
C LYS A 251 24.40 12.36 -6.85
N HIS A 252 23.17 12.44 -6.32
CA HIS A 252 22.24 11.32 -6.40
C HIS A 252 21.79 11.05 -7.85
N PRO A 253 21.68 9.79 -8.29
CA PRO A 253 21.24 9.44 -9.66
C PRO A 253 19.92 10.11 -10.07
N LEU A 254 18.98 10.27 -9.17
CA LEU A 254 17.69 10.93 -9.47
C LEU A 254 17.85 12.40 -9.86
N ILE A 255 18.87 13.11 -9.31
CA ILE A 255 19.20 14.48 -9.70
C ILE A 255 19.92 14.51 -11.05
N THR A 256 20.94 13.65 -11.22
CA THR A 256 21.74 13.64 -12.46
C THR A 256 20.94 13.18 -13.68
N LEU A 257 19.90 12.38 -13.47
CA LEU A 257 18.95 11.95 -14.51
C LEU A 257 17.79 12.97 -14.73
N GLY A 258 17.71 14.04 -13.96
CA GLY A 258 16.64 15.00 -14.04
C GLY A 258 15.27 14.48 -13.61
N LEU A 259 15.23 13.38 -12.83
CA LEU A 259 14.00 12.79 -12.30
C LEU A 259 13.49 13.52 -11.06
N ILE A 260 14.39 14.05 -10.25
CA ILE A 260 14.12 14.89 -9.09
C ILE A 260 14.98 16.14 -9.21
N GLN A 261 14.50 17.26 -8.71
CA GLN A 261 15.23 18.53 -8.66
C GLN A 261 14.98 19.25 -7.34
N PRO A 262 15.89 20.15 -6.89
CA PRO A 262 15.65 20.99 -5.73
C PRO A 262 14.42 21.87 -5.94
N TYR A 263 13.64 22.06 -4.86
CA TYR A 263 12.45 22.92 -4.89
C TYR A 263 12.83 24.38 -4.65
N GLY A 264 12.46 25.25 -5.58
CA GLY A 264 12.67 26.71 -5.47
C GLY A 264 14.00 27.19 -6.03
N THR A 265 14.09 28.49 -6.19
CA THR A 265 15.30 29.20 -6.62
C THR A 265 16.02 29.74 -5.39
N GLU A 266 17.31 29.36 -5.25
CA GLU A 266 18.33 29.94 -4.38
C GLU A 266 18.22 29.77 -2.85
N MET A 267 19.25 29.17 -2.29
CA MET A 267 19.81 29.22 -0.91
C MET A 267 18.91 28.93 0.30
N ALA A 268 17.61 29.01 0.24
CA ALA A 268 16.80 29.02 1.46
C ALA A 268 16.31 27.65 1.95
N ARG A 269 16.29 26.58 1.12
CA ARG A 269 15.76 25.27 1.50
C ARG A 269 16.41 24.13 0.72
N GLN A 270 17.66 23.83 1.06
CA GLN A 270 18.45 22.74 0.44
C GLN A 270 17.87 21.34 0.69
N ASP A 271 16.84 21.21 1.54
CA ASP A 271 16.26 19.94 1.97
C ASP A 271 14.88 19.66 1.35
N LEU A 272 14.45 20.47 0.35
CA LEU A 272 13.20 20.30 -0.37
C LEU A 272 13.45 19.87 -1.80
N PHE A 273 12.75 18.84 -2.25
CA PHE A 273 12.87 18.31 -3.59
C PHE A 273 11.49 18.14 -4.24
N GLU A 274 11.44 18.28 -5.57
CA GLU A 274 10.24 18.05 -6.38
C GLU A 274 10.60 17.18 -7.59
N LEU A 275 9.58 16.72 -8.33
CA LEU A 275 9.81 16.02 -9.59
C LEU A 275 10.56 16.92 -10.56
N GLY A 276 11.58 16.35 -11.19
CA GLY A 276 12.36 17.01 -12.21
C GLY A 276 11.65 17.05 -13.56
N ARG A 277 12.22 17.78 -14.50
CA ARG A 277 11.66 17.97 -15.82
C ARG A 277 11.52 16.64 -16.59
N VAL A 278 12.51 15.77 -16.56
CA VAL A 278 12.46 14.46 -17.22
C VAL A 278 11.32 13.60 -16.66
N ALA A 279 11.08 13.65 -15.35
CA ALA A 279 9.99 12.89 -14.73
C ALA A 279 8.63 13.40 -15.21
N THR A 280 8.42 14.71 -15.26
CA THR A 280 7.12 15.30 -15.63
C THR A 280 6.84 15.24 -17.14
N GLU A 281 7.83 15.49 -17.99
CA GLU A 281 7.66 15.57 -19.43
C GLU A 281 7.77 14.21 -20.14
N GLU A 282 8.59 13.29 -19.63
CA GLU A 282 8.85 12.02 -20.30
C GLU A 282 8.27 10.80 -19.55
N VAL A 283 8.41 10.76 -18.21
CA VAL A 283 8.00 9.58 -17.43
C VAL A 283 6.51 9.59 -17.13
N LEU A 284 5.96 10.74 -16.78
CA LEU A 284 4.54 10.95 -16.46
C LEU A 284 3.75 11.62 -17.61
N ALA A 285 4.30 11.62 -18.81
CA ALA A 285 3.70 12.28 -19.99
C ALA A 285 2.26 11.80 -20.27
N GLU A 286 1.98 10.51 -20.03
CA GLU A 286 0.65 9.94 -20.25
C GLU A 286 -0.44 10.48 -19.30
N LEU A 287 -0.06 11.09 -18.17
CA LEU A 287 -1.03 11.67 -17.24
C LEU A 287 -1.58 13.03 -17.71
N ASN A 288 -0.97 13.65 -18.71
CA ASN A 288 -1.35 15.00 -19.21
C ASN A 288 -1.48 16.03 -18.08
N ILE A 289 -0.67 15.91 -17.03
CA ILE A 289 -0.72 16.79 -15.86
C ILE A 289 -0.02 18.11 -16.23
N THR A 290 -0.81 19.16 -16.42
CA THR A 290 -0.28 20.52 -16.59
C THR A 290 0.18 21.03 -15.22
N THR A 291 1.47 21.16 -15.00
CA THR A 291 1.98 21.72 -13.74
C THR A 291 1.53 23.17 -13.57
N LYS A 292 1.25 23.60 -12.34
CA LYS A 292 0.90 25.01 -12.04
C LYS A 292 1.93 25.99 -12.62
N LYS A 293 3.22 25.62 -12.67
CA LYS A 293 4.29 26.41 -13.28
C LYS A 293 4.12 26.54 -14.80
N GLN A 294 3.67 25.51 -15.51
CA GLN A 294 3.37 25.60 -16.95
C GLN A 294 2.19 26.52 -17.23
N ASN A 295 1.15 26.50 -16.38
CA ASN A 295 0.03 27.44 -16.51
C ASN A 295 0.47 28.87 -16.28
N ILE A 296 1.38 29.15 -15.36
CA ILE A 296 1.94 30.48 -15.14
C ILE A 296 2.83 30.91 -16.35
N MET A 297 3.68 29.99 -16.85
CA MET A 297 4.50 30.25 -18.04
C MET A 297 3.67 30.44 -19.32
N GLN A 298 2.56 29.67 -19.46
CA GLN A 298 1.63 29.86 -20.58
C GLN A 298 0.85 31.18 -20.48
N SER A 299 0.69 31.71 -19.27
CA SER A 299 0.09 33.04 -19.05
C SER A 299 1.08 34.20 -19.19
N LEU A 300 2.38 33.91 -19.21
CA LEU A 300 3.43 34.90 -19.44
C LEU A 300 3.58 35.15 -20.95
N VAL A 301 3.14 36.30 -21.41
CA VAL A 301 3.34 36.73 -22.78
C VAL A 301 4.81 37.15 -22.95
N SER A 302 5.51 36.56 -23.91
CA SER A 302 6.88 36.97 -24.23
C SER A 302 6.89 38.44 -24.66
N HIS A 303 7.90 39.17 -24.24
CA HIS A 303 8.04 40.57 -24.70
C HIS A 303 8.05 40.72 -26.23
N LYS A 304 8.40 39.65 -26.96
CA LYS A 304 8.38 39.58 -28.43
C LYS A 304 6.97 39.49 -29.01
N ASP A 305 6.01 39.02 -28.20
CA ASP A 305 4.61 38.83 -28.60
C ASP A 305 3.73 40.01 -28.16
N ILE A 306 4.31 40.98 -27.45
CA ILE A 306 3.61 42.20 -27.02
C ILE A 306 3.63 43.17 -28.19
N THR A 307 2.49 43.40 -28.81
CA THR A 307 2.34 44.48 -29.78
C THR A 307 2.42 45.82 -29.06
N PRO A 308 3.40 46.69 -29.38
CA PRO A 308 3.51 47.97 -28.74
C PRO A 308 2.21 48.76 -28.93
N LYS A 309 1.54 49.09 -27.86
CA LYS A 309 0.43 50.03 -27.88
C LYS A 309 0.98 51.41 -27.65
N GLN A 310 0.59 52.35 -28.49
CA GLN A 310 0.87 53.74 -28.22
C GLN A 310 0.05 54.17 -27.00
N LEU A 311 0.74 54.42 -25.89
CA LEU A 311 0.12 54.85 -24.64
C LEU A 311 0.21 56.38 -24.61
N PHE A 312 -0.89 57.01 -24.26
CA PHE A 312 -0.94 58.47 -24.07
C PHE A 312 -0.93 58.73 -22.56
N TYR A 313 0.12 59.40 -22.11
CA TYR A 313 0.29 59.75 -20.71
C TYR A 313 -0.06 61.22 -20.50
N ASN A 314 -0.53 61.59 -19.33
CA ASN A 314 -0.63 62.96 -18.94
C ASN A 314 0.77 63.49 -18.58
N GLN A 315 0.90 64.85 -18.52
CA GLN A 315 2.20 65.54 -18.36
C GLN A 315 2.93 65.11 -17.02
N SER A 316 2.18 64.73 -15.99
CA SER A 316 2.74 64.24 -14.72
C SER A 316 3.29 62.82 -14.86
N GLU A 317 2.60 61.95 -15.59
CA GLU A 317 3.02 60.56 -15.83
C GLU A 317 4.25 60.53 -16.75
N GLU A 318 4.31 61.35 -17.80
CA GLU A 318 5.48 61.44 -18.63
C GLU A 318 6.74 61.89 -17.86
N THR A 319 6.56 62.84 -16.92
CA THR A 319 7.66 63.25 -16.05
C THR A 319 8.17 62.12 -15.14
N GLN A 320 7.26 61.32 -14.60
CA GLN A 320 7.63 60.17 -13.77
C GLN A 320 8.33 59.07 -14.59
N ILE A 321 7.85 58.77 -15.79
CA ILE A 321 8.49 57.79 -16.68
C ILE A 321 9.89 58.23 -17.06
N THR A 322 10.08 59.49 -17.43
CA THR A 322 11.39 60.05 -17.75
C THR A 322 12.35 60.02 -16.56
N GLN A 323 11.83 60.22 -15.35
CA GLN A 323 12.64 60.07 -14.13
C GLN A 323 13.04 58.59 -13.87
N LEU A 324 12.16 57.62 -14.16
CA LEU A 324 12.48 56.20 -14.05
C LEU A 324 13.49 55.74 -15.10
N GLU A 325 13.35 56.22 -16.36
CA GLU A 325 14.29 55.93 -17.45
C GLU A 325 15.70 56.47 -17.19
N THR A 326 15.83 57.58 -16.42
CA THR A 326 17.13 58.12 -16.01
C THR A 326 17.77 57.40 -14.83
N LEU A 327 17.03 56.52 -14.14
CA LEU A 327 17.50 55.74 -12.99
C LEU A 327 17.89 54.29 -13.38
N LEU A 328 17.53 53.84 -14.56
CA LEU A 328 17.91 52.56 -15.16
C LEU A 328 19.11 52.70 -16.09
#